data_8fdb6006cf944e6508ea3f3eb14c19ba
#
_entry.id   8fdb6006cf944e6508ea3f3eb14c19ba
#
_cell.length_a   1.000
_cell.length_b   1.000
_cell.length_c   1.000
_cell.angle_alpha   90.00
_cell.angle_beta   90.00
_cell.angle_gamma   90.00
#
_symmetry.space_group_name_H-M   'P 1'
#
loop_
_entity.id
_entity.type
_entity.pdbx_description
1 polymer ?
#
loop_
_entity_poly.entity_id
_entity_poly.type
_entity_poly.pdbx_seq_one_letter_code
_entity_poly.pdbx_strand_id
1 'polypeptide(L)'
;MAQGFRFVCDKCDHAIVAWDDGNPYYFESVLTKVGGVKQKKKYAHHPNHELLERCIGNDTEHLCLSCKKEFMVDSEAPITTCPKCKSSDIVDMMELGGKSCPYCKEGVFGAEPGFFAIS
;
A
#
# COMPACT_ATOMS: atom_id res chain seq x y z
N MET A 1 4.44 8.16 13.57
CA MET A 1 3.87 9.02 12.52
C MET A 1 4.27 8.51 11.15
N ALA A 2 3.33 8.43 10.23
CA ALA A 2 3.62 8.04 8.86
C ALA A 2 4.20 9.22 8.09
N GLN A 3 5.19 8.95 7.27
CA GLN A 3 5.77 9.93 6.36
C GLN A 3 5.37 9.55 4.93
N GLY A 4 4.83 10.53 4.19
CA GLY A 4 4.46 10.34 2.79
C GLY A 4 5.58 10.75 1.86
N PHE A 5 5.71 10.01 0.76
CA PHE A 5 6.66 10.27 -0.31
C PHE A 5 5.90 10.33 -1.62
N ARG A 6 6.27 11.28 -2.47
CA ARG A 6 5.66 11.43 -3.78
C ARG A 6 6.65 11.03 -4.85
N PHE A 7 6.26 10.06 -5.68
CA PHE A 7 7.05 9.60 -6.82
C PHE A 7 6.40 10.12 -8.10
N VAL A 8 7.19 10.70 -8.98
CA VAL A 8 6.70 11.33 -10.21
C VAL A 8 7.46 10.75 -11.40
N CYS A 9 6.71 10.38 -12.45
CA CYS A 9 7.32 9.95 -13.71
C CYS A 9 7.97 11.15 -14.42
N ASP A 10 9.17 10.98 -14.91
CA ASP A 10 9.92 12.04 -15.57
C ASP A 10 9.44 12.35 -17.01
N LYS A 11 8.53 11.55 -17.54
CA LYS A 11 8.00 11.72 -18.90
C LYS A 11 6.53 12.15 -18.95
N CYS A 12 5.66 11.46 -18.19
CA CYS A 12 4.22 11.74 -18.24
C CYS A 12 3.69 12.50 -17.02
N ASP A 13 4.54 12.82 -16.06
CA ASP A 13 4.20 13.52 -14.81
C ASP A 13 3.19 12.78 -13.92
N HIS A 14 2.95 11.49 -14.18
CA HIS A 14 2.08 10.71 -13.29
C HIS A 14 2.70 10.63 -11.89
N ALA A 15 1.92 10.94 -10.88
CA ALA A 15 2.39 10.99 -9.50
C ALA A 15 1.67 9.98 -8.62
N ILE A 16 2.43 9.36 -7.72
CA ILE A 16 1.91 8.40 -6.74
C ILE A 16 2.48 8.80 -5.37
N VAL A 17 1.60 8.89 -4.37
CA VAL A 17 2.00 9.14 -2.99
C VAL A 17 2.00 7.82 -2.24
N ALA A 18 3.12 7.50 -1.61
CA ALA A 18 3.29 6.30 -0.80
C ALA A 18 3.58 6.69 0.66
N TRP A 19 3.12 5.85 1.58
CA TRP A 19 3.29 6.06 3.03
C TRP A 19 4.16 4.96 3.62
N ASP A 20 5.07 5.33 4.50
CA ASP A 20 6.09 4.42 5.04
C ASP A 20 5.58 3.44 6.09
N ASP A 21 4.41 3.69 6.70
CA ASP A 21 3.84 2.82 7.72
C ASP A 21 2.83 1.81 7.17
N GLY A 22 2.47 1.90 5.88
CA GLY A 22 1.46 1.04 5.29
C GLY A 22 0.09 1.22 5.95
N ASN A 23 -0.63 0.11 6.14
CA ASN A 23 -1.96 0.10 6.75
C ASN A 23 -2.05 -1.04 7.78
N PRO A 24 -1.55 -0.82 9.02
CA PRO A 24 -1.63 -1.84 10.06
C PRO A 24 -3.08 -2.16 10.39
N TYR A 25 -3.39 -3.45 10.55
CA TYR A 25 -4.76 -3.90 10.79
C TYR A 25 -4.86 -4.87 11.97
N TYR A 26 -6.05 -4.93 12.52
CA TYR A 26 -6.43 -5.86 13.58
C TYR A 26 -7.83 -6.40 13.33
N PHE A 27 -8.22 -7.46 14.02
CA PHE A 27 -9.57 -8.00 13.93
C PHE A 27 -10.36 -7.67 15.18
N GLU A 28 -11.62 -7.29 14.99
CA GLU A 28 -12.57 -7.01 16.05
C GLU A 28 -13.76 -7.94 15.94
N SER A 29 -14.16 -8.51 17.09
CA SER A 29 -15.34 -9.38 17.14
C SER A 29 -16.61 -8.54 17.11
N VAL A 30 -17.53 -8.85 16.20
CA VAL A 30 -18.82 -8.18 16.08
C VAL A 30 -19.92 -9.22 16.09
N LEU A 31 -21.06 -8.87 16.71
CA LEU A 31 -22.27 -9.71 16.69
C LEU A 31 -22.95 -9.62 15.33
N THR A 32 -23.30 -10.77 14.77
CA THR A 32 -24.09 -10.83 13.54
C THR A 32 -25.57 -10.80 13.85
N LYS A 33 -26.39 -10.50 12.82
CA LYS A 33 -27.86 -10.47 12.94
C LYS A 33 -28.47 -11.84 13.29
N VAL A 34 -27.73 -12.91 13.03
CA VAL A 34 -28.21 -14.28 13.32
C VAL A 34 -27.66 -14.82 14.65
N GLY A 35 -27.10 -13.96 15.48
CA GLY A 35 -26.61 -14.35 16.81
C GLY A 35 -25.24 -14.97 16.85
N GLY A 36 -24.51 -14.99 15.73
CA GLY A 36 -23.13 -15.47 15.67
C GLY A 36 -22.13 -14.35 15.93
N VAL A 37 -20.85 -14.73 16.07
CA VAL A 37 -19.74 -13.78 16.19
C VAL A 37 -18.92 -13.83 14.91
N LYS A 38 -18.65 -12.66 14.34
CA LYS A 38 -17.85 -12.51 13.13
C LYS A 38 -16.64 -11.63 13.43
N GLN A 39 -15.48 -12.00 12.89
CA GLN A 39 -14.29 -11.16 12.97
C GLN A 39 -14.32 -10.15 11.84
N LYS A 40 -14.17 -8.86 12.18
CA LYS A 40 -14.15 -7.78 11.20
C LYS A 40 -12.77 -7.14 11.19
N LYS A 41 -12.17 -7.02 10.01
CA LYS A 41 -10.88 -6.37 9.81
C LYS A 41 -11.02 -4.86 9.94
N LYS A 42 -10.15 -4.26 10.77
CA LYS A 42 -10.11 -2.81 10.95
C LYS A 42 -8.67 -2.31 10.87
N TYR A 43 -8.50 -1.09 10.40
CA TYR A 43 -7.19 -0.44 10.27
C TYR A 43 -6.95 0.53 11.43
N ALA A 44 -5.71 0.56 11.90
CA ALA A 44 -5.26 1.50 12.94
C ALA A 44 -4.59 2.70 12.29
N HIS A 45 -5.38 3.66 11.80
CA HIS A 45 -4.87 4.81 11.05
C HIS A 45 -4.32 5.96 11.88
N HIS A 46 -4.62 5.98 13.18
CA HIS A 46 -4.13 7.05 14.05
C HIS A 46 -3.18 6.47 15.09
N PRO A 47 -2.24 7.28 15.62
CA PRO A 47 -1.29 6.81 16.62
C PRO A 47 -1.96 6.54 17.96
N ASN A 48 -2.75 5.50 18.00
CA ASN A 48 -3.30 4.93 19.23
C ASN A 48 -2.47 3.70 19.56
N HIS A 49 -1.63 3.81 20.57
CA HIS A 49 -0.71 2.75 20.96
C HIS A 49 -1.43 1.43 21.27
N GLU A 50 -2.61 1.49 21.86
CA GLU A 50 -3.39 0.30 22.18
C GLU A 50 -3.83 -0.44 20.91
N LEU A 51 -4.28 0.31 19.88
CA LEU A 51 -4.69 -0.28 18.62
C LEU A 51 -3.49 -0.84 17.85
N LEU A 52 -2.36 -0.15 17.88
CA LEU A 52 -1.14 -0.65 17.23
C LEU A 52 -0.64 -1.94 17.86
N GLU A 53 -0.74 -2.09 19.17
CA GLU A 53 -0.38 -3.32 19.86
C GLU A 53 -1.29 -4.50 19.50
N ARG A 54 -2.53 -4.21 19.12
CA ARG A 54 -3.50 -5.23 18.68
C ARG A 54 -3.31 -5.65 17.23
N CYS A 55 -2.54 -4.90 16.44
CA CYS A 55 -2.35 -5.19 15.03
C CYS A 55 -1.56 -6.48 14.85
N ILE A 56 -2.08 -7.35 13.97
CA ILE A 56 -1.50 -8.65 13.66
C ILE A 56 -0.86 -8.67 12.27
N GLY A 57 -1.10 -7.66 11.47
CA GLY A 57 -0.55 -7.57 10.13
C GLY A 57 -0.59 -6.16 9.60
N ASN A 58 -0.10 -5.99 8.38
CA ASN A 58 -0.01 -4.70 7.70
C ASN A 58 -0.29 -4.91 6.21
N ASP A 59 -1.26 -4.15 5.67
CA ASP A 59 -1.52 -4.11 4.24
C ASP A 59 -0.69 -2.99 3.63
N THR A 60 0.20 -3.31 2.70
CA THR A 60 1.03 -2.34 2.00
C THR A 60 0.58 -2.19 0.55
N GLU A 61 0.61 -0.96 0.06
CA GLU A 61 0.22 -0.67 -1.32
C GLU A 61 1.32 -1.08 -2.30
N HIS A 62 0.91 -1.79 -3.35
CA HIS A 62 1.80 -2.27 -4.41
C HIS A 62 1.26 -1.85 -5.77
N LEU A 63 2.15 -1.81 -6.74
CA LEU A 63 1.82 -1.47 -8.13
C LEU A 63 2.37 -2.54 -9.06
N CYS A 64 1.54 -3.03 -9.98
CA CYS A 64 2.00 -3.88 -11.06
C CYS A 64 2.56 -3.01 -12.19
N LEU A 65 3.83 -3.17 -12.50
CA LEU A 65 4.49 -2.42 -13.57
C LEU A 65 4.10 -2.92 -14.96
N SER A 66 3.40 -4.05 -15.03
CA SER A 66 2.95 -4.65 -16.29
C SER A 66 1.55 -4.18 -16.69
N CYS A 67 0.56 -4.23 -15.79
CA CYS A 67 -0.83 -3.90 -16.09
C CYS A 67 -1.36 -2.66 -15.38
N LYS A 68 -0.56 -1.98 -14.58
CA LYS A 68 -0.92 -0.76 -13.81
C LYS A 68 -1.88 -1.01 -12.65
N LYS A 69 -2.14 -2.26 -12.28
CA LYS A 69 -3.04 -2.56 -11.17
C LYS A 69 -2.41 -2.11 -9.85
N GLU A 70 -3.14 -1.31 -9.09
CA GLU A 70 -2.81 -0.97 -7.71
C GLU A 70 -3.54 -1.94 -6.80
N PHE A 71 -2.83 -2.51 -5.82
CA PHE A 71 -3.41 -3.52 -4.94
C PHE A 71 -2.67 -3.52 -3.60
N MET A 72 -3.32 -4.11 -2.60
CA MET A 72 -2.73 -4.28 -1.27
C MET A 72 -2.11 -5.66 -1.12
N VAL A 73 -0.96 -5.72 -0.45
CA VAL A 73 -0.31 -6.98 -0.07
C VAL A 73 -0.31 -7.08 1.44
N ASP A 74 -0.89 -8.16 1.95
CA ASP A 74 -0.97 -8.45 3.38
C ASP A 74 0.34 -9.07 3.84
N SER A 75 0.94 -8.52 4.89
CA SER A 75 2.19 -9.03 5.46
C SER A 75 2.06 -10.47 5.98
N GLU A 76 0.84 -10.88 6.36
CA GLU A 76 0.55 -12.24 6.82
C GLU A 76 0.25 -13.22 5.68
N ALA A 77 -0.02 -12.69 4.48
CA ALA A 77 -0.29 -13.50 3.29
C ALA A 77 0.38 -12.85 2.07
N PRO A 78 1.72 -12.79 2.04
CA PRO A 78 2.43 -12.10 0.96
C PRO A 78 2.22 -12.79 -0.37
N ILE A 79 2.10 -11.98 -1.43
CA ILE A 79 1.99 -12.46 -2.80
C ILE A 79 3.19 -11.96 -3.60
N THR A 80 3.57 -12.72 -4.62
CA THR A 80 4.73 -12.40 -5.47
C THR A 80 4.33 -12.09 -6.90
N THR A 81 3.04 -12.15 -7.20
CA THR A 81 2.52 -11.90 -8.54
C THR A 81 1.29 -11.00 -8.47
N CYS A 82 1.04 -10.27 -9.56
CA CYS A 82 -0.13 -9.42 -9.67
C CYS A 82 -1.43 -10.26 -9.61
N PRO A 83 -2.42 -9.87 -8.80
CA PRO A 83 -3.67 -10.60 -8.73
C PRO A 83 -4.50 -10.52 -10.01
N LYS A 84 -4.23 -9.54 -10.87
CA LYS A 84 -4.98 -9.35 -12.12
C LYS A 84 -4.30 -10.04 -13.30
N CYS A 85 -3.04 -9.73 -13.59
CA CYS A 85 -2.34 -10.23 -14.79
C CYS A 85 -1.33 -11.34 -14.51
N LYS A 86 -1.11 -11.68 -13.25
CA LYS A 86 -0.19 -12.75 -12.81
C LYS A 86 1.29 -12.46 -13.09
N SER A 87 1.64 -11.25 -13.50
CA SER A 87 3.04 -10.85 -13.69
C SER A 87 3.76 -10.81 -12.34
N SER A 88 5.04 -11.17 -12.34
CA SER A 88 5.91 -11.04 -11.18
C SER A 88 6.50 -9.62 -11.06
N ASP A 89 6.18 -8.73 -11.98
CA ASP A 89 6.71 -7.38 -12.04
C ASP A 89 5.89 -6.43 -11.15
N ILE A 90 5.83 -6.75 -9.87
CA ILE A 90 5.14 -5.96 -8.86
C ILE A 90 6.15 -5.30 -7.93
N VAL A 91 5.81 -4.14 -7.42
CA VAL A 91 6.69 -3.34 -6.57
C VAL A 91 5.89 -2.69 -5.44
N ASP A 92 6.49 -2.65 -4.24
CA ASP A 92 5.98 -1.85 -3.15
C ASP A 92 6.06 -0.38 -3.56
N MET A 93 4.99 0.39 -3.34
CA MET A 93 4.96 1.80 -3.73
C MET A 93 6.05 2.64 -3.08
N MET A 94 6.56 2.23 -1.91
CA MET A 94 7.71 2.88 -1.28
C MET A 94 9.02 2.67 -2.03
N GLU A 95 9.07 1.70 -2.94
CA GLU A 95 10.25 1.35 -3.73
C GLU A 95 10.13 1.76 -5.19
N LEU A 96 9.21 2.69 -5.50
CA LEU A 96 8.98 3.13 -6.88
C LEU A 96 10.15 3.91 -7.49
N GLY A 97 10.98 4.54 -6.67
CA GLY A 97 12.13 5.31 -7.16
C GLY A 97 13.03 4.48 -8.05
N GLY A 98 13.26 4.93 -9.29
CA GLY A 98 14.07 4.23 -10.28
C GLY A 98 13.34 3.15 -11.05
N LYS A 99 12.05 2.95 -10.81
CA LYS A 99 11.24 1.95 -11.53
C LYS A 99 10.58 2.54 -12.76
N SER A 100 10.41 1.72 -13.80
CA SER A 100 9.77 2.14 -15.05
C SER A 100 8.29 2.49 -14.82
N CYS A 101 7.86 3.60 -15.42
CA CYS A 101 6.45 4.00 -15.33
C CYS A 101 5.59 3.09 -16.22
N PRO A 102 4.58 2.40 -15.66
CA PRO A 102 3.71 1.53 -16.45
C PRO A 102 2.65 2.31 -17.24
N TYR A 103 2.46 3.58 -16.90
CA TYR A 103 1.42 4.42 -17.54
C TYR A 103 1.84 4.94 -18.90
N CYS A 104 3.07 5.41 -19.05
CA CYS A 104 3.59 5.87 -20.33
C CYS A 104 4.62 4.91 -20.95
N LYS A 105 5.16 3.99 -20.17
CA LYS A 105 6.16 2.98 -20.57
C LYS A 105 7.50 3.54 -21.07
N GLU A 106 7.71 4.85 -20.96
CA GLU A 106 8.93 5.52 -21.41
C GLU A 106 9.69 6.18 -20.29
N GLY A 107 9.00 6.57 -19.21
CA GLY A 107 9.58 7.29 -18.11
C GLY A 107 9.97 6.41 -16.93
N VAL A 108 10.58 7.04 -15.95
CA VAL A 108 11.02 6.40 -14.70
C VAL A 108 10.53 7.25 -13.54
N PHE A 109 10.06 6.60 -12.47
CA PHE A 109 9.65 7.30 -11.25
C PHE A 109 10.86 7.82 -10.49
N GLY A 110 10.75 9.04 -9.99
CA GLY A 110 11.71 9.64 -9.08
C GLY A 110 11.02 10.26 -7.90
N ALA A 111 11.64 10.21 -6.73
CA ALA A 111 11.12 10.86 -5.53
C ALA A 111 11.15 12.38 -5.74
N GLU A 112 10.03 13.06 -5.50
CA GLU A 112 9.94 14.50 -5.64
C GLU A 112 10.67 15.20 -4.50
N PRO A 113 11.75 15.95 -4.78
CA PRO A 113 12.48 16.66 -3.73
C PRO A 113 11.60 17.77 -3.14
N GLY A 114 11.65 17.92 -1.82
CA GLY A 114 10.87 18.94 -1.13
C GLY A 114 9.44 18.55 -0.82
N PHE A 115 8.95 17.42 -1.34
CA PHE A 115 7.63 16.93 -0.93
C PHE A 115 7.72 16.34 0.47
N PHE A 116 6.81 16.76 1.32
CA PHE A 116 6.79 16.32 2.70
C PHE A 116 5.34 16.25 3.20
N ALA A 117 4.93 15.04 3.60
CA ALA A 117 3.61 14.82 4.19
C ALA A 117 3.74 13.95 5.43
N ILE A 118 3.02 14.33 6.48
CA ILE A 118 3.00 13.60 7.75
C ILE A 118 1.54 13.39 8.16
N SER A 119 1.22 12.18 8.59
CA SER A 119 -0.10 11.90 9.14
C SER A 119 -0.04 11.65 10.65
#